data_8155fb64a969f675c0a73f768d9a5baa
#
_entry.id   8155fb64a969f675c0a73f768d9a5baa
#
_cell.length_a   1.000
_cell.length_b   1.000
_cell.length_c   1.000
_cell.angle_alpha   90.00
_cell.angle_beta   90.00
_cell.angle_gamma   90.00
#
_symmetry.space_group_name_H-M   'P 1'
#
loop_
_entity.id
_entity.type
_entity.pdbx_description
1 polymer ?
#
loop_
_entity_poly.entity_id
_entity_poly.type
_entity_poly.pdbx_seq_one_letter_code
_entity_poly.pdbx_strand_id
1 'polypeptide(L)'
;MSGVNNLNQFIQAEKITKDLNPIYGTIQKLHTRDTDLVTLCEDKIFKILANKDALFNADGNSNVTATDRVLGATTPFLGDFGISQNPESFVAESYRAYFTDKVRGQVLRLSQDGITPISDAGMKDYFADNLTNATRMVGSFDDKKQEYNLTIDSKEYLPVTESINTFLL
;
A
#
# COMPACT_ATOMS: atom_id res chain seq x y z
N MET A 1 23.69 -20.96 -23.35
CA MET A 1 23.70 -19.88 -22.32
C MET A 1 23.28 -20.50 -21.03
N SER A 2 24.20 -20.68 -20.07
CA SER A 2 23.84 -21.16 -18.75
C SER A 2 23.19 -19.99 -18.01
N GLY A 3 21.90 -20.08 -17.76
CA GLY A 3 21.21 -19.13 -16.89
C GLY A 3 21.67 -19.33 -15.46
N VAL A 4 22.78 -18.72 -15.09
CA VAL A 4 23.21 -18.68 -13.69
C VAL A 4 22.24 -17.75 -12.97
N ASN A 5 21.41 -18.34 -12.13
CA ASN A 5 20.53 -17.59 -11.25
C ASN A 5 21.39 -17.01 -10.11
N ASN A 6 21.75 -15.74 -10.21
CA ASN A 6 22.60 -15.04 -9.25
C ASN A 6 21.80 -14.48 -8.04
N LEU A 7 20.62 -14.99 -7.76
CA LEU A 7 19.77 -14.53 -6.66
C LEU A 7 20.43 -14.64 -5.27
N ASN A 8 21.51 -15.42 -5.16
CA ASN A 8 22.25 -15.61 -3.92
C ASN A 8 23.56 -14.79 -3.86
N GLN A 9 23.85 -14.00 -4.87
CA GLN A 9 25.06 -13.17 -4.90
C GLN A 9 24.74 -11.75 -4.46
N PHE A 10 25.08 -11.43 -3.22
CA PHE A 10 25.04 -10.07 -2.70
C PHE A 10 26.46 -9.50 -2.73
N ILE A 11 26.60 -8.30 -3.27
CA ILE A 11 27.87 -7.55 -3.21
C ILE A 11 28.02 -7.06 -1.78
N GLN A 12 28.98 -7.59 -1.04
CA GLN A 12 29.20 -7.26 0.39
C GLN A 12 29.51 -5.78 0.63
N ALA A 13 29.98 -5.07 -0.38
CA ALA A 13 30.28 -3.64 -0.31
C ALA A 13 29.02 -2.73 -0.40
N GLU A 14 27.90 -3.28 -0.79
CA GLU A 14 26.65 -2.50 -0.96
C GLU A 14 25.65 -2.79 0.14
N LYS A 15 24.97 -1.72 0.58
CA LYS A 15 23.90 -1.82 1.58
C LYS A 15 22.67 -2.47 0.94
N ILE A 16 22.34 -3.70 1.40
CA ILE A 16 21.17 -4.46 0.95
C ILE A 16 19.89 -4.12 1.72
N THR A 17 20.01 -3.30 2.76
CA THR A 17 18.89 -2.85 3.59
C THR A 17 18.55 -1.40 3.28
N LYS A 18 17.28 -1.06 3.39
CA LYS A 18 16.77 0.31 3.26
C LYS A 18 16.04 0.69 4.53
N ASP A 19 16.49 1.78 5.15
CA ASP A 19 15.84 2.32 6.34
C ASP A 19 14.78 3.34 5.90
N LEU A 20 13.58 3.22 6.40
CA LEU A 20 12.52 4.21 6.27
C LEU A 20 12.46 5.05 7.54
N ASN A 21 11.94 6.28 7.43
CA ASN A 21 11.81 7.15 8.59
C ASN A 21 10.77 6.55 9.57
N PRO A 22 11.16 6.25 10.81
CA PRO A 22 10.31 5.62 11.80
C PRO A 22 9.08 6.45 12.22
N ILE A 23 9.04 7.73 11.88
CA ILE A 23 7.89 8.61 12.13
C ILE A 23 6.61 8.12 11.41
N TYR A 24 6.77 7.33 10.35
CA TYR A 24 5.65 6.80 9.56
C TYR A 24 5.13 5.45 10.05
N GLY A 25 5.59 5.01 11.21
CA GLY A 25 5.21 3.74 11.81
C GLY A 25 5.88 2.53 11.16
N THR A 26 5.42 1.35 11.54
CA THR A 26 5.98 0.09 11.06
C THR A 26 5.51 -0.25 9.65
N ILE A 27 6.31 -1.05 8.94
CA ILE A 27 5.92 -1.60 7.64
C ILE A 27 4.86 -2.67 7.87
N GLN A 28 3.69 -2.50 7.28
CA GLN A 28 2.57 -3.42 7.41
C GLN A 28 2.45 -4.38 6.22
N LYS A 29 2.75 -3.87 5.01
CA LYS A 29 2.62 -4.65 3.78
C LYS A 29 3.66 -4.24 2.76
N LEU A 30 4.19 -5.24 2.03
CA LEU A 30 5.00 -5.04 0.84
C LEU A 30 4.26 -5.57 -0.37
N HIS A 31 4.26 -4.81 -1.45
CA HIS A 31 3.63 -5.18 -2.71
C HIS A 31 4.53 -4.83 -3.88
N THR A 32 4.82 -5.82 -4.72
CA THR A 32 5.61 -5.61 -5.93
C THR A 32 4.68 -5.17 -7.06
N ARG A 33 5.03 -4.05 -7.69
CA ARG A 33 4.33 -3.53 -8.85
C ARG A 33 5.34 -3.25 -9.96
N ASP A 34 5.27 -4.02 -11.04
CA ASP A 34 6.23 -3.95 -12.16
C ASP A 34 7.69 -3.97 -11.68
N THR A 35 8.35 -2.83 -11.72
CA THR A 35 9.75 -2.64 -11.32
C THR A 35 9.90 -1.93 -9.98
N ASP A 36 8.81 -1.71 -9.28
CA ASP A 36 8.78 -0.96 -8.05
C ASP A 36 8.30 -1.81 -6.88
N LEU A 37 8.89 -1.59 -5.72
CA LEU A 37 8.38 -2.12 -4.46
C LEU A 37 7.56 -1.04 -3.76
N VAL A 38 6.26 -1.27 -3.64
CA VAL A 38 5.37 -0.43 -2.84
C VAL A 38 5.43 -0.90 -1.39
N THR A 39 5.82 0.00 -0.51
CA THR A 39 5.92 -0.25 0.93
C THR A 39 4.83 0.53 1.64
N LEU A 40 3.90 -0.19 2.26
CA LEU A 40 2.80 0.38 3.01
C LEU A 40 3.15 0.37 4.50
N CYS A 41 3.37 1.58 5.04
CA CYS A 41 3.56 1.81 6.48
C CYS A 41 2.24 2.22 7.12
N GLU A 42 2.23 2.34 8.44
CA GLU A 42 1.03 2.72 9.18
C GLU A 42 0.46 4.06 8.73
N ASP A 43 1.31 5.08 8.56
CA ASP A 43 0.90 6.46 8.26
C ASP A 43 1.35 6.97 6.90
N LYS A 44 2.16 6.21 6.14
CA LYS A 44 2.69 6.64 4.85
C LYS A 44 2.94 5.47 3.91
N ILE A 45 2.86 5.74 2.63
CA ILE A 45 3.12 4.76 1.57
C ILE A 45 4.27 5.26 0.71
N PHE A 46 5.20 4.36 0.42
CA PHE A 46 6.40 4.63 -0.34
C PHE A 46 6.48 3.75 -1.59
N LYS A 47 7.10 4.32 -2.58
CA LYS A 47 7.57 3.62 -3.77
C LYS A 47 9.09 3.52 -3.67
N ILE A 48 9.63 2.32 -3.72
CA ILE A 48 11.06 2.05 -3.75
C ILE A 48 11.38 1.46 -5.12
N LEU A 49 12.32 2.08 -5.83
CA LEU A 49 12.78 1.56 -7.12
C LEU A 49 13.60 0.30 -6.89
N ALA A 50 13.33 -0.76 -7.65
CA ALA A 50 14.09 -2.01 -7.61
C ALA A 50 15.04 -2.09 -8.79
N ASN A 51 16.33 -2.33 -8.51
CA ASN A 51 17.42 -2.37 -9.51
C ASN A 51 17.52 -1.09 -10.39
N LYS A 52 17.02 0.02 -9.87
CA LYS A 52 17.01 1.33 -10.54
C LYS A 52 17.23 2.42 -9.53
N ASP A 53 17.84 3.50 -9.97
CA ASP A 53 17.99 4.71 -9.16
C ASP A 53 17.50 5.93 -9.94
N ALA A 54 17.01 6.94 -9.24
CA ALA A 54 16.57 8.18 -9.83
C ALA A 54 17.71 9.21 -9.77
N LEU A 55 18.18 9.63 -10.93
CA LEU A 55 19.10 10.76 -11.06
C LEU A 55 18.29 12.01 -11.40
N PHE A 56 18.50 13.06 -10.63
CA PHE A 56 17.87 14.35 -10.90
C PHE A 56 18.85 15.22 -11.71
N ASN A 57 18.38 15.68 -12.86
CA ASN A 57 19.12 16.64 -13.66
C ASN A 57 19.05 18.03 -13.01
N ALA A 58 19.93 18.94 -13.44
CA ALA A 58 19.93 20.34 -13.00
C ALA A 58 18.58 21.05 -13.24
N ASP A 59 17.80 20.58 -14.21
CA ASP A 59 16.48 21.11 -14.54
C ASP A 59 15.34 20.52 -13.69
N GLY A 60 15.64 19.69 -12.70
CA GLY A 60 14.66 19.06 -11.81
C GLY A 60 13.95 17.84 -12.36
N ASN A 61 14.25 17.43 -13.59
CA ASN A 61 13.70 16.23 -14.19
C ASN A 61 14.42 14.98 -13.68
N SER A 62 13.67 13.95 -13.31
CA SER A 62 14.23 12.67 -12.90
C SER A 62 14.44 11.74 -14.07
N ASN A 63 15.66 11.24 -14.24
CA ASN A 63 15.98 10.14 -15.12
C ASN A 63 16.18 8.87 -14.31
N VAL A 64 15.61 7.77 -14.77
CA VAL A 64 15.78 6.46 -14.11
C VAL A 64 16.91 5.73 -14.81
N THR A 65 17.93 5.35 -14.07
CA THR A 65 19.06 4.56 -14.55
C THR A 65 19.08 3.19 -13.89
N ALA A 66 19.52 2.17 -14.63
CA ALA A 66 19.76 0.86 -14.08
C ALA A 66 20.96 0.93 -13.10
N THR A 67 20.85 0.26 -11.97
CA THR A 67 21.90 0.17 -10.96
C THR A 67 21.98 -1.26 -10.43
N ASP A 68 23.15 -1.64 -9.92
CA ASP A 68 23.33 -2.92 -9.25
C ASP A 68 22.73 -2.95 -7.85
N ARG A 69 22.26 -1.81 -7.35
CA ARG A 69 21.57 -1.72 -6.06
C ARG A 69 20.18 -2.35 -6.16
N VAL A 70 19.92 -3.32 -5.30
CA VAL A 70 18.62 -4.00 -5.21
C VAL A 70 17.52 -3.02 -4.84
N LEU A 71 17.76 -2.14 -3.86
CA LEU A 71 16.82 -1.11 -3.40
C LEU A 71 17.38 0.28 -3.70
N GLY A 72 16.83 0.93 -4.68
CA GLY A 72 17.21 2.27 -5.11
C GLY A 72 16.51 3.40 -4.34
N ALA A 73 16.19 4.47 -5.04
CA ALA A 73 15.55 5.65 -4.46
C ALA A 73 14.17 5.34 -3.88
N THR A 74 13.88 5.96 -2.73
CA THR A 74 12.58 5.88 -2.06
C THR A 74 11.84 7.18 -2.26
N THR A 75 10.64 7.09 -2.80
CA THR A 75 9.77 8.24 -3.05
C THR A 75 8.44 8.04 -2.31
N PRO A 76 8.00 8.96 -1.45
CA PRO A 76 6.67 8.89 -0.85
C PRO A 76 5.60 9.19 -1.90
N PHE A 77 4.45 8.53 -1.79
CA PHE A 77 3.26 8.94 -2.53
C PHE A 77 2.72 10.27 -1.99
N LEU A 78 2.06 11.02 -2.87
CA LEU A 78 1.38 12.25 -2.48
C LEU A 78 0.21 11.94 -1.55
N GLY A 79 -0.04 12.85 -0.62
CA GLY A 79 -1.05 12.71 0.43
C GLY A 79 -0.51 11.98 1.66
N ASP A 80 -1.18 12.17 2.77
CA ASP A 80 -0.83 11.56 4.06
C ASP A 80 -1.75 10.36 4.29
N PHE A 81 -1.48 9.29 3.56
CA PHE A 81 -2.24 8.05 3.61
C PHE A 81 -1.36 6.90 4.04
N GLY A 82 -1.88 6.03 4.89
CA GLY A 82 -1.25 4.79 5.32
C GLY A 82 -2.22 3.61 5.27
N ILE A 83 -1.76 2.45 5.69
CA ILE A 83 -2.62 1.26 5.82
C ILE A 83 -3.03 1.02 7.27
N SER A 84 -2.61 1.91 8.19
CA SER A 84 -2.73 1.72 9.63
C SER A 84 -2.15 0.35 10.05
N GLN A 85 -2.79 -0.38 10.94
CA GLN A 85 -2.40 -1.73 11.37
C GLN A 85 -3.32 -2.82 10.79
N ASN A 86 -3.83 -2.60 9.56
CA ASN A 86 -4.81 -3.49 8.93
C ASN A 86 -4.33 -3.99 7.57
N PRO A 87 -3.24 -4.75 7.50
CA PRO A 87 -2.71 -5.28 6.25
C PRO A 87 -3.65 -6.25 5.52
N GLU A 88 -4.63 -6.80 6.23
CA GLU A 88 -5.64 -7.72 5.68
C GLU A 88 -6.67 -7.01 4.80
N SER A 89 -6.80 -5.68 4.91
CA SER A 89 -7.64 -4.89 4.02
C SER A 89 -7.06 -4.74 2.62
N PHE A 90 -5.76 -5.02 2.45
CA PHE A 90 -5.06 -4.85 1.18
C PHE A 90 -5.40 -5.95 0.18
N VAL A 91 -5.87 -5.53 -0.98
CA VAL A 91 -6.06 -6.41 -2.15
C VAL A 91 -5.48 -5.72 -3.39
N ALA A 92 -4.72 -6.48 -4.17
CA ALA A 92 -4.21 -6.04 -5.45
C ALA A 92 -4.99 -6.71 -6.59
N GLU A 93 -5.36 -5.91 -7.56
CA GLU A 93 -5.87 -6.30 -8.86
C GLU A 93 -4.86 -5.81 -9.91
N SER A 94 -4.82 -6.39 -11.10
CA SER A 94 -3.76 -6.23 -12.14
C SER A 94 -3.04 -4.88 -12.18
N TYR A 95 -3.78 -3.77 -12.10
CA TYR A 95 -3.24 -2.40 -12.21
C TYR A 95 -3.55 -1.52 -11.01
N ARG A 96 -4.33 -2.01 -10.07
CA ARG A 96 -4.84 -1.26 -8.93
C ARG A 96 -4.66 -2.05 -7.65
N ALA A 97 -4.58 -1.35 -6.54
CA ALA A 97 -4.68 -1.96 -5.23
C ALA A 97 -5.64 -1.15 -4.37
N TYR A 98 -6.36 -1.85 -3.51
CA TYR A 98 -7.33 -1.28 -2.60
C TYR A 98 -6.95 -1.62 -1.18
N PHE A 99 -7.14 -0.70 -0.27
CA PHE A 99 -6.87 -0.88 1.17
C PHE A 99 -7.58 0.20 1.98
N THR A 100 -7.54 0.07 3.29
CA THR A 100 -8.18 1.01 4.20
C THR A 100 -7.16 1.74 5.07
N ASP A 101 -7.40 3.01 5.31
CA ASP A 101 -6.75 3.81 6.33
C ASP A 101 -7.71 3.99 7.50
N LYS A 102 -7.50 3.23 8.57
CA LYS A 102 -8.33 3.27 9.76
C LYS A 102 -8.25 4.61 10.48
N VAL A 103 -7.05 5.18 10.57
CA VAL A 103 -6.81 6.43 11.31
C VAL A 103 -7.58 7.58 10.68
N ARG A 104 -7.64 7.60 9.35
CA ARG A 104 -8.34 8.65 8.59
C ARG A 104 -9.76 8.28 8.19
N GLY A 105 -10.17 7.03 8.48
CA GLY A 105 -11.51 6.53 8.15
C GLY A 105 -11.80 6.51 6.65
N GLN A 106 -10.83 6.13 5.84
CA GLN A 106 -10.94 6.20 4.39
C GLN A 106 -10.64 4.87 3.71
N VAL A 107 -11.32 4.62 2.60
CA VAL A 107 -10.99 3.54 1.67
C VAL A 107 -10.20 4.12 0.51
N LEU A 108 -9.05 3.54 0.24
CA LEU A 108 -8.05 4.06 -0.68
C LEU A 108 -7.85 3.13 -1.87
N ARG A 109 -7.64 3.74 -3.03
CA ARG A 109 -7.23 3.06 -4.26
C ARG A 109 -5.86 3.55 -4.68
N LEU A 110 -4.91 2.65 -4.81
CA LEU A 110 -3.62 2.90 -5.44
C LEU A 110 -3.71 2.57 -6.93
N SER A 111 -3.36 3.51 -7.79
CA SER A 111 -3.30 3.36 -9.24
C SER A 111 -1.98 3.91 -9.78
N GLN A 112 -1.84 3.98 -11.11
CA GLN A 112 -0.67 4.62 -11.73
C GLN A 112 -0.56 6.11 -11.38
N ASP A 113 -1.71 6.77 -11.26
CA ASP A 113 -1.81 8.21 -10.96
C ASP A 113 -1.54 8.54 -9.48
N GLY A 114 -1.40 7.53 -8.64
CA GLY A 114 -1.17 7.68 -7.21
C GLY A 114 -2.29 7.10 -6.34
N ILE A 115 -2.47 7.68 -5.16
CA ILE A 115 -3.46 7.23 -4.18
C ILE A 115 -4.68 8.16 -4.24
N THR A 116 -5.86 7.56 -4.34
CA THR A 116 -7.13 8.27 -4.39
C THR A 116 -8.07 7.72 -3.31
N PRO A 117 -8.63 8.57 -2.44
CA PRO A 117 -9.67 8.13 -1.50
C PRO A 117 -10.99 7.93 -2.27
N ILE A 118 -11.41 6.68 -2.41
CA ILE A 118 -12.64 6.32 -3.12
C ILE A 118 -13.89 6.46 -2.24
N SER A 119 -13.71 6.40 -0.92
CA SER A 119 -14.78 6.64 0.06
C SER A 119 -15.37 8.05 0.00
N ASP A 120 -14.60 9.04 -0.49
CA ASP A 120 -15.05 10.43 -0.57
C ASP A 120 -16.18 10.63 -1.59
N ALA A 121 -16.41 9.65 -2.47
CA ALA A 121 -17.49 9.68 -3.45
C ALA A 121 -18.85 9.27 -2.82
N GLY A 122 -19.35 10.06 -1.88
CA GLY A 122 -20.68 9.95 -1.31
C GLY A 122 -20.83 9.12 -0.03
N MET A 123 -19.76 8.47 0.46
CA MET A 123 -19.79 7.65 1.67
C MET A 123 -18.72 8.04 2.72
N LYS A 124 -18.22 9.25 2.65
CA LYS A 124 -17.13 9.72 3.50
C LYS A 124 -17.44 9.58 4.99
N ASP A 125 -18.55 10.12 5.43
CA ASP A 125 -18.95 10.12 6.85
C ASP A 125 -19.21 8.71 7.34
N TYR A 126 -19.86 7.88 6.51
CA TYR A 126 -20.10 6.49 6.83
C TYR A 126 -18.79 5.73 7.12
N PHE A 127 -17.80 5.85 6.24
CA PHE A 127 -16.52 5.16 6.42
C PHE A 127 -15.70 5.79 7.57
N ALA A 128 -15.76 7.11 7.76
CA ALA A 128 -15.09 7.75 8.88
C ALA A 128 -15.60 7.20 10.23
N ASP A 129 -16.90 7.02 10.39
CA ASP A 129 -17.49 6.52 11.63
C ASP A 129 -17.22 5.03 11.85
N ASN A 130 -17.34 4.23 10.80
CA ASN A 130 -17.23 2.77 10.93
C ASN A 130 -15.79 2.26 10.94
N LEU A 131 -14.89 2.79 10.11
CA LEU A 131 -13.51 2.33 10.04
C LEU A 131 -12.70 2.70 11.29
N THR A 132 -12.92 3.89 11.86
CA THR A 132 -12.20 4.32 13.06
C THR A 132 -12.51 3.43 14.28
N ASN A 133 -13.72 2.91 14.36
CA ASN A 133 -14.20 2.02 15.42
C ASN A 133 -13.98 0.54 15.12
N ALA A 134 -13.58 0.19 13.89
CA ALA A 134 -13.38 -1.19 13.48
C ALA A 134 -12.25 -1.87 14.26
N THR A 135 -12.45 -3.12 14.62
CA THR A 135 -11.39 -3.97 15.22
C THR A 135 -10.58 -4.66 14.14
N ARG A 136 -11.22 -5.08 13.08
CA ARG A 136 -10.61 -5.78 11.97
C ARG A 136 -11.26 -5.38 10.66
N MET A 137 -10.46 -5.31 9.61
CA MET A 137 -10.93 -5.03 8.25
C MET A 137 -10.27 -6.02 7.30
N VAL A 138 -11.10 -6.68 6.50
CA VAL A 138 -10.63 -7.68 5.51
C VAL A 138 -11.14 -7.29 4.14
N GLY A 139 -10.21 -7.17 3.19
CA GLY A 139 -10.51 -6.87 1.80
C GLY A 139 -10.51 -8.12 0.93
N SER A 140 -11.39 -8.16 -0.05
CA SER A 140 -11.36 -9.14 -1.13
C SER A 140 -11.77 -8.48 -2.45
N PHE A 141 -11.37 -9.06 -3.58
CA PHE A 141 -11.73 -8.54 -4.90
C PHE A 141 -12.48 -9.61 -5.69
N ASP A 142 -13.61 -9.24 -6.28
CA ASP A 142 -14.37 -10.10 -7.19
C ASP A 142 -13.99 -9.76 -8.62
N ASP A 143 -13.18 -10.61 -9.26
CA ASP A 143 -12.73 -10.40 -10.64
C ASP A 143 -13.86 -10.40 -11.67
N LYS A 144 -14.97 -11.08 -11.38
CA LYS A 144 -16.11 -11.15 -12.31
C LYS A 144 -16.93 -9.88 -12.31
N LYS A 145 -17.14 -9.33 -11.12
CA LYS A 145 -17.93 -8.11 -10.94
C LYS A 145 -17.06 -6.85 -10.98
N GLN A 146 -15.74 -7.00 -10.86
CA GLN A 146 -14.79 -5.89 -10.74
C GLN A 146 -15.07 -5.02 -9.52
N GLU A 147 -15.35 -5.66 -8.38
CA GLU A 147 -15.73 -5.00 -7.13
C GLU A 147 -14.75 -5.32 -6.02
N TYR A 148 -14.37 -4.30 -5.26
CA TYR A 148 -13.65 -4.47 -4.00
C TYR A 148 -14.66 -4.65 -2.87
N ASN A 149 -14.59 -5.81 -2.22
CA ASN A 149 -15.44 -6.15 -1.07
C ASN A 149 -14.67 -5.90 0.21
N LEU A 150 -15.22 -5.07 1.08
CA LEU A 150 -14.64 -4.76 2.38
C LEU A 150 -15.55 -5.30 3.49
N THR A 151 -15.00 -6.18 4.31
CA THR A 151 -15.65 -6.66 5.53
C THR A 151 -15.10 -5.88 6.72
N ILE A 152 -15.96 -5.27 7.48
CA ILE A 152 -15.64 -4.46 8.67
C ILE A 152 -16.22 -5.18 9.88
N ASP A 153 -15.34 -5.55 10.82
CA ASP A 153 -15.72 -6.05 12.12
C ASP A 153 -15.60 -4.92 13.15
N SER A 154 -16.73 -4.49 13.68
CA SER A 154 -16.80 -3.46 14.72
C SER A 154 -17.29 -4.09 16.00
N LYS A 155 -16.58 -3.86 17.10
CA LYS A 155 -17.10 -4.19 18.44
C LYS A 155 -18.21 -3.22 18.82
N GLU A 156 -19.38 -3.43 18.29
CA GLU A 156 -20.56 -2.86 18.91
C GLU A 156 -20.95 -3.80 20.07
N TYR A 157 -21.02 -3.24 21.27
CA TYR A 157 -21.55 -3.91 22.45
C TYR A 157 -23.06 -4.07 22.27
N LEU A 158 -23.48 -4.97 21.41
CA LEU A 158 -24.84 -5.47 21.41
C LEU A 158 -24.80 -6.93 21.84
N PRO A 159 -25.61 -7.33 22.81
CA PRO A 159 -25.65 -8.72 23.21
C PRO A 159 -26.18 -9.56 22.06
N VAL A 160 -25.31 -10.41 21.53
CA VAL A 160 -25.67 -11.56 20.69
C VAL A 160 -26.20 -11.25 19.28
N THR A 161 -25.45 -10.50 18.47
CA THR A 161 -25.44 -10.74 17.00
C THR A 161 -24.18 -10.09 16.42
N GLU A 162 -23.24 -10.89 15.94
CA GLU A 162 -22.14 -10.41 15.13
C GLU A 162 -22.69 -9.85 13.82
N SER A 163 -22.78 -8.55 13.72
CA SER A 163 -23.14 -7.92 12.45
C SER A 163 -21.87 -7.77 11.61
N ILE A 164 -21.66 -8.70 10.70
CA ILE A 164 -20.66 -8.57 9.64
C ILE A 164 -21.29 -7.72 8.54
N ASN A 165 -20.81 -6.51 8.38
CA ASN A 165 -21.23 -5.65 7.28
C ASN A 165 -20.24 -5.79 6.12
N THR A 166 -20.69 -6.33 5.02
CA THR A 166 -19.93 -6.43 3.76
C THR A 166 -20.40 -5.35 2.81
N PHE A 167 -19.46 -4.53 2.34
CA PHE A 167 -19.73 -3.47 1.38
C PHE A 167 -19.07 -3.75 0.03
N LEU A 168 -19.81 -3.48 -1.03
CA LEU A 168 -19.37 -3.52 -2.42
C LEU A 168 -18.99 -2.08 -2.83
N LEU A 169 -17.73 -1.89 -3.24
CA LEU A 169 -17.19 -0.63 -3.70
C LEU A 169 -16.68 -0.70 -5.14
#